data_e92b873da47880ef25e49b3eb9895e75
#
_entry.id   e92b873da47880ef25e49b3eb9895e75
#
_cell.length_a   1.000
_cell.length_b   1.000
_cell.length_c   1.000
_cell.angle_alpha   90.00
_cell.angle_beta   90.00
_cell.angle_gamma   90.00
#
_symmetry.space_group_name_H-M   'P 1'
#
loop_
_entity.id
_entity.type
_entity.pdbx_description
1 polymer ?
#
loop_
_entity_poly.entity_id
_entity_poly.type
_entity_poly.pdbx_seq_one_letter_code
_entity_poly.pdbx_strand_id
1 'polypeptide(L)'
;MHLKARLLYFLGGIYWRIFKPLAWGVRLMMIQDNQVLLVWHTYRPGWFFPGGGLKRGESFEAAARREASEEVGATLGEVRFWGLYSYLHAGKSDHVVLFVCEDFQLNGRTDFEIADHRFFPLTDLPAEVTGGMKTRIQEYLQGDHQPAIG
;
A
#
# COMPACT_ATOMS: atom_id res chain seq x y z
N MET A 1 -19.16 32.11 -11.51
CA MET A 1 -18.55 31.13 -10.57
C MET A 1 -17.80 30.00 -11.27
N HIS A 2 -18.12 29.68 -12.53
CA HIS A 2 -17.47 28.55 -13.24
C HIS A 2 -16.08 28.85 -13.85
N LEU A 3 -15.74 30.10 -14.13
CA LEU A 3 -14.48 30.46 -14.79
C LEU A 3 -13.27 30.29 -13.88
N LYS A 4 -13.40 30.67 -12.59
CA LYS A 4 -12.31 30.47 -11.60
C LYS A 4 -12.04 28.99 -11.33
N ALA A 5 -13.08 28.17 -11.26
CA ALA A 5 -12.93 26.72 -11.06
C ALA A 5 -12.28 26.05 -12.29
N ARG A 6 -12.65 26.47 -13.51
CA ARG A 6 -12.01 25.97 -14.74
C ARG A 6 -10.57 26.40 -14.86
N LEU A 7 -10.24 27.64 -14.44
CA LEU A 7 -8.86 28.14 -14.43
C LEU A 7 -8.00 27.38 -13.40
N LEU A 8 -8.52 27.14 -12.19
CA LEU A 8 -7.85 26.34 -11.17
C LEU A 8 -7.63 24.89 -11.63
N TYR A 9 -8.61 24.29 -12.30
CA TYR A 9 -8.48 22.96 -12.86
C TYR A 9 -7.44 22.89 -13.98
N PHE A 10 -7.42 23.91 -14.84
CA PHE A 10 -6.44 24.05 -15.92
C PHE A 10 -5.02 24.28 -15.38
N LEU A 11 -4.86 25.18 -14.40
CA LEU A 11 -3.60 25.45 -13.73
C LEU A 11 -3.11 24.23 -12.91
N GLY A 12 -4.03 23.53 -12.27
CA GLY A 12 -3.77 22.23 -11.64
C GLY A 12 -3.24 21.22 -12.65
N GLY A 13 -3.90 21.10 -13.81
CA GLY A 13 -3.46 20.22 -14.89
C GLY A 13 -2.06 20.55 -15.43
N ILE A 14 -1.74 21.85 -15.56
CA ILE A 14 -0.41 22.32 -15.96
C ILE A 14 0.62 22.01 -14.86
N TYR A 15 0.30 22.28 -13.59
CA TYR A 15 1.15 21.95 -12.46
C TYR A 15 1.49 20.45 -12.43
N TRP A 16 0.46 19.58 -12.57
CA TRP A 16 0.63 18.12 -12.62
C TRP A 16 1.44 17.66 -13.83
N ARG A 17 1.34 18.35 -14.95
CA ARG A 17 2.04 18.04 -16.18
C ARG A 17 3.50 18.46 -16.17
N ILE A 18 3.82 19.58 -15.48
CA ILE A 18 5.18 20.13 -15.37
C ILE A 18 5.96 19.47 -14.23
N PHE A 19 5.33 19.31 -13.07
CA PHE A 19 6.00 18.79 -11.89
C PHE A 19 5.97 17.27 -11.77
N LYS A 20 5.14 16.56 -12.58
CA LYS A 20 5.02 15.09 -12.59
C LYS A 20 5.25 14.52 -11.19
N PRO A 21 4.29 14.64 -10.26
CA PRO A 21 4.55 14.37 -8.87
C PRO A 21 5.08 12.95 -8.70
N LEU A 22 6.25 12.88 -8.13
CA LEU A 22 6.86 11.65 -7.68
C LEU A 22 6.15 11.25 -6.39
N ALA A 23 5.33 10.19 -6.44
CA ALA A 23 4.65 9.68 -5.29
C ALA A 23 5.46 8.54 -4.66
N TRP A 24 5.68 8.62 -3.36
CA TRP A 24 6.30 7.57 -2.56
C TRP A 24 5.27 7.00 -1.60
N GLY A 25 5.22 5.70 -1.55
CA GLY A 25 4.31 4.98 -0.67
C GLY A 25 4.95 3.76 -0.04
N VAL A 26 4.24 3.21 0.92
CA VAL A 26 4.58 1.95 1.59
C VAL A 26 3.42 0.98 1.47
N ARG A 27 3.74 -0.30 1.45
CA ARG A 27 2.78 -1.40 1.57
C ARG A 27 3.34 -2.42 2.57
N LEU A 28 2.42 -3.11 3.24
CA LEU A 28 2.73 -4.11 4.24
C LEU A 28 2.11 -5.45 3.85
N MET A 29 2.94 -6.44 3.62
CA MET A 29 2.53 -7.83 3.56
C MET A 29 2.52 -8.38 4.98
N MET A 30 1.35 -8.29 5.64
CA MET A 30 1.15 -8.73 7.02
C MET A 30 0.67 -10.17 7.02
N ILE A 31 1.51 -11.07 7.55
CA ILE A 31 1.28 -12.52 7.47
C ILE A 31 1.23 -13.11 8.88
N GLN A 32 0.21 -13.90 9.14
CA GLN A 32 0.04 -14.67 10.37
C GLN A 32 -0.71 -15.97 10.06
N ASP A 33 -0.29 -17.08 10.64
CA ASP A 33 -0.95 -18.39 10.50
C ASP A 33 -1.19 -18.83 9.03
N ASN A 34 -0.21 -18.61 8.14
CA ASN A 34 -0.29 -18.85 6.69
C ASN A 34 -1.39 -18.05 5.98
N GLN A 35 -1.79 -16.93 6.55
CA GLN A 35 -2.76 -16.02 5.97
C GLN A 35 -2.16 -14.62 5.83
N VAL A 36 -2.59 -13.88 4.82
CA VAL A 36 -2.24 -12.47 4.60
C VAL A 36 -3.44 -11.59 4.93
N LEU A 37 -3.18 -10.50 5.67
CA LEU A 37 -4.17 -9.48 5.94
C LEU A 37 -4.27 -8.52 4.74
N LEU A 38 -5.47 -8.40 4.19
CA LEU A 38 -5.77 -7.46 3.13
C LEU A 38 -6.88 -6.50 3.55
N VAL A 39 -6.89 -5.32 2.94
CA VAL A 39 -7.87 -4.26 3.17
C VAL A 39 -8.67 -3.98 1.91
N TRP A 40 -9.95 -3.63 2.09
CA TRP A 40 -10.84 -3.13 1.06
C TRP A 40 -11.14 -1.67 1.33
N HIS A 41 -10.75 -0.78 0.43
CA HIS A 41 -10.97 0.67 0.59
C HIS A 41 -12.39 1.09 0.23
N THR A 42 -12.89 2.16 0.87
CA THR A 42 -14.21 2.73 0.56
C THR A 42 -14.28 3.39 -0.81
N TYR A 43 -13.15 3.83 -1.36
CA TYR A 43 -13.08 4.66 -2.57
C TYR A 43 -12.56 3.93 -3.83
N ARG A 44 -12.12 2.67 -3.72
CA ARG A 44 -11.67 1.85 -4.86
C ARG A 44 -11.96 0.37 -4.64
N PRO A 45 -12.38 -0.35 -5.69
CA PRO A 45 -12.62 -1.79 -5.58
C PRO A 45 -11.30 -2.58 -5.54
N GLY A 46 -11.35 -3.73 -4.87
CA GLY A 46 -10.25 -4.68 -4.78
C GLY A 46 -9.64 -4.81 -3.40
N TRP A 47 -8.93 -5.91 -3.21
CA TRP A 47 -8.17 -6.21 -1.99
C TRP A 47 -6.72 -5.76 -2.17
N PHE A 48 -6.19 -5.06 -1.17
CA PHE A 48 -4.87 -4.48 -1.19
C PHE A 48 -4.08 -4.80 0.08
N PHE A 49 -2.76 -4.79 -0.02
CA PHE A 49 -1.92 -4.70 1.18
C PHE A 49 -2.19 -3.39 1.91
N PRO A 50 -2.25 -3.40 3.25
CA PRO A 50 -2.29 -2.16 4.03
C PRO A 50 -1.13 -1.24 3.66
N GLY A 51 -1.36 0.06 3.69
CA GLY A 51 -0.35 1.08 3.43
C GLY A 51 -0.86 2.27 2.65
N GLY A 52 -0.03 3.28 2.56
CA GLY A 52 -0.36 4.56 1.92
C GLY A 52 0.86 5.40 1.61
N GLY A 53 0.64 6.69 1.43
CA GLY A 53 1.69 7.64 1.08
C GLY A 53 2.57 8.04 2.26
N LEU A 54 3.82 8.42 1.96
CA LEU A 54 4.71 9.05 2.94
C LEU A 54 4.25 10.46 3.28
N LYS A 55 4.36 10.82 4.56
CA LYS A 55 4.27 12.19 5.01
C LYS A 55 5.67 12.86 5.00
N ARG A 56 5.69 14.18 4.91
CA ARG A 56 6.96 14.92 4.92
C ARG A 56 7.74 14.65 6.20
N GLY A 57 9.02 14.30 6.06
CA GLY A 57 9.91 14.01 7.20
C GLY A 57 9.73 12.63 7.82
N GLU A 58 8.90 11.78 7.23
CA GLU A 58 8.62 10.42 7.71
C GLU A 58 9.56 9.42 7.01
N SER A 59 10.09 8.47 7.76
CA SER A 59 10.79 7.32 7.17
C SER A 59 9.79 6.31 6.59
N PHE A 60 10.25 5.44 5.69
CA PHE A 60 9.38 4.37 5.15
C PHE A 60 8.84 3.45 6.23
N GLU A 61 9.67 3.08 7.21
CA GLU A 61 9.22 2.23 8.32
C GLU A 61 8.21 2.96 9.22
N ALA A 62 8.42 4.25 9.52
CA ALA A 62 7.47 5.04 10.28
C ALA A 62 6.13 5.16 9.55
N ALA A 63 6.14 5.37 8.23
CA ALA A 63 4.94 5.38 7.41
C ALA A 63 4.21 4.03 7.45
N ALA A 64 4.94 2.92 7.33
CA ALA A 64 4.37 1.58 7.40
C ALA A 64 3.68 1.32 8.75
N ARG A 65 4.32 1.68 9.85
CA ARG A 65 3.74 1.54 11.20
C ARG A 65 2.50 2.41 11.40
N ARG A 66 2.54 3.65 10.91
CA ARG A 66 1.40 4.57 10.98
C ARG A 66 0.22 4.05 10.17
N GLU A 67 0.44 3.66 8.91
CA GLU A 67 -0.61 3.13 8.04
C GLU A 67 -1.25 1.85 8.62
N ALA A 68 -0.44 0.93 9.14
CA ALA A 68 -0.95 -0.28 9.79
C ALA A 68 -1.83 0.06 11.02
N SER A 69 -1.44 1.06 11.80
CA SER A 69 -2.22 1.52 12.94
C SER A 69 -3.52 2.19 12.50
N GLU A 70 -3.48 3.07 11.49
CA GLU A 70 -4.64 3.80 10.98
C GLU A 70 -5.64 2.87 10.28
N GLU A 71 -5.17 2.03 9.35
CA GLU A 71 -6.05 1.22 8.49
C GLU A 71 -6.61 -0.05 9.17
N VAL A 72 -5.80 -0.74 9.97
CA VAL A 72 -6.19 -2.03 10.56
C VAL A 72 -6.01 -2.11 12.09
N GLY A 73 -5.66 -1.00 12.72
CA GLY A 73 -5.45 -0.96 14.16
C GLY A 73 -4.31 -1.87 14.63
N ALA A 74 -3.26 -2.01 13.82
CA ALA A 74 -2.15 -2.89 14.14
C ALA A 74 -1.03 -2.17 14.89
N THR A 75 -0.46 -2.87 15.86
CA THR A 75 0.86 -2.57 16.43
C THR A 75 1.85 -3.59 15.89
N LEU A 76 2.89 -3.10 15.22
CA LEU A 76 3.88 -3.95 14.55
C LEU A 76 5.10 -4.19 15.44
N GLY A 77 5.56 -5.45 15.50
CA GLY A 77 6.87 -5.81 16.02
C GLY A 77 7.95 -5.61 14.96
N GLU A 78 8.65 -6.68 14.58
CA GLU A 78 9.68 -6.63 13.54
C GLU A 78 9.08 -6.38 12.15
N VAL A 79 9.66 -5.43 11.43
CA VAL A 79 9.29 -5.08 10.05
C VAL A 79 10.51 -5.28 9.16
N ARG A 80 10.39 -6.13 8.15
CA ARG A 80 11.47 -6.50 7.25
C ARG A 80 11.26 -5.93 5.86
N PHE A 81 12.28 -5.26 5.31
CA PHE A 81 12.26 -4.77 3.94
C PHE A 81 12.12 -5.94 2.96
N TRP A 82 11.15 -5.83 2.05
CA TRP A 82 10.92 -6.84 1.01
C TRP A 82 11.42 -6.39 -0.36
N GLY A 83 11.09 -5.17 -0.78
CA GLY A 83 11.52 -4.64 -2.07
C GLY A 83 11.01 -3.23 -2.33
N LEU A 84 11.56 -2.63 -3.38
CA LEU A 84 11.16 -1.34 -3.93
C LEU A 84 10.61 -1.57 -5.34
N TYR A 85 9.41 -1.12 -5.60
CA TYR A 85 8.72 -1.30 -6.88
C TYR A 85 8.29 0.04 -7.46
N SER A 86 8.47 0.19 -8.77
CA SER A 86 8.11 1.40 -9.50
C SER A 86 6.95 1.10 -10.45
N TYR A 87 5.89 1.88 -10.34
CA TYR A 87 4.74 1.79 -11.23
C TYR A 87 4.64 3.05 -12.07
N LEU A 88 4.82 2.89 -13.38
CA LEU A 88 4.69 3.97 -14.34
C LEU A 88 3.33 3.88 -15.01
N HIS A 89 2.40 4.74 -14.61
CA HIS A 89 1.06 4.73 -15.17
C HIS A 89 0.56 6.15 -15.44
N ALA A 90 0.06 6.38 -16.66
CA ALA A 90 -0.56 7.65 -17.10
C ALA A 90 0.29 8.90 -16.78
N GLY A 91 1.62 8.80 -16.92
CA GLY A 91 2.56 9.90 -16.66
C GLY A 91 2.83 10.17 -15.18
N LYS A 92 2.36 9.32 -14.28
CA LYS A 92 2.71 9.30 -12.86
C LYS A 92 3.76 8.24 -12.59
N SER A 93 4.68 8.56 -11.70
CA SER A 93 5.68 7.62 -11.20
C SER A 93 5.41 7.37 -9.72
N ASP A 94 4.83 6.21 -9.43
CA ASP A 94 4.56 5.77 -8.08
C ASP A 94 5.67 4.80 -7.66
N HIS A 95 6.36 5.11 -6.58
CA HIS A 95 7.37 4.24 -6.00
C HIS A 95 6.86 3.71 -4.66
N VAL A 96 6.91 2.40 -4.51
CA VAL A 96 6.35 1.71 -3.34
C VAL A 96 7.41 0.84 -2.69
N VAL A 97 7.67 1.10 -1.42
CA VAL A 97 8.45 0.21 -0.58
C VAL A 97 7.52 -0.82 0.04
N LEU A 98 7.79 -2.09 -0.19
CA LEU A 98 7.07 -3.20 0.41
C LEU A 98 7.85 -3.74 1.60
N PHE A 99 7.16 -3.88 2.72
CA PHE A 99 7.65 -4.56 3.92
C PHE A 99 6.86 -5.84 4.18
N VAL A 100 7.48 -6.76 4.87
CA VAL A 100 6.84 -7.95 5.46
C VAL A 100 6.82 -7.80 6.96
N CYS A 101 5.69 -8.12 7.58
CA CYS A 101 5.55 -8.18 9.03
C CYS A 101 4.78 -9.45 9.42
N GLU A 102 5.41 -10.28 10.26
CA GLU A 102 4.84 -11.51 10.80
C GLU A 102 4.55 -11.41 12.30
N ASP A 103 5.05 -10.35 12.93
CA ASP A 103 4.86 -10.05 14.35
C ASP A 103 4.02 -8.78 14.52
N PHE A 104 2.73 -8.95 14.74
CA PHE A 104 1.80 -7.83 14.93
C PHE A 104 0.60 -8.23 15.77
N GLN A 105 -0.04 -7.23 16.36
CA GLN A 105 -1.29 -7.37 17.10
C GLN A 105 -2.32 -6.39 16.57
N LEU A 106 -3.56 -6.86 16.40
CA LEU A 106 -4.69 -6.04 15.99
C LEU A 106 -5.50 -5.62 17.22
N ASN A 107 -5.86 -4.34 17.31
CA ASN A 107 -6.68 -3.78 18.39
C ASN A 107 -8.14 -3.50 17.99
N GLY A 108 -8.54 -3.91 16.77
CA GLY A 108 -9.91 -3.83 16.27
C GLY A 108 -10.36 -2.44 15.79
N ARG A 109 -9.46 -1.47 15.70
CA ARG A 109 -9.77 -0.12 15.19
C ARG A 109 -9.38 -0.02 13.71
N THR A 110 -10.27 0.56 12.90
CA THR A 110 -10.03 0.92 11.50
C THR A 110 -10.44 2.37 11.30
N ASP A 111 -9.85 3.03 10.32
CA ASP A 111 -10.29 4.35 9.94
C ASP A 111 -11.44 4.30 8.90
N PHE A 112 -12.00 5.47 8.54
CA PHE A 112 -13.13 5.57 7.62
C PHE A 112 -12.79 5.23 6.16
N GLU A 113 -11.52 5.16 5.80
CA GLU A 113 -11.07 4.83 4.45
C GLU A 113 -11.15 3.32 4.18
N ILE A 114 -11.23 2.51 5.23
CA ILE A 114 -11.29 1.05 5.16
C ILE A 114 -12.72 0.57 5.35
N ALA A 115 -13.28 -0.01 4.28
CA ALA A 115 -14.61 -0.63 4.31
C ALA A 115 -14.60 -2.01 4.94
N ASP A 116 -13.50 -2.77 4.75
CA ASP A 116 -13.34 -4.12 5.28
C ASP A 116 -11.85 -4.50 5.36
N HIS A 117 -11.51 -5.42 6.26
CA HIS A 117 -10.21 -6.06 6.29
C HIS A 117 -10.36 -7.51 6.69
N ARG A 118 -9.61 -8.39 6.03
CA ARG A 118 -9.71 -9.84 6.24
C ARG A 118 -8.39 -10.54 6.05
N PHE A 119 -8.25 -11.67 6.74
CA PHE A 119 -7.20 -12.62 6.46
C PHE A 119 -7.63 -13.59 5.36
N PHE A 120 -6.74 -13.81 4.40
CA PHE A 120 -6.92 -14.79 3.33
C PHE A 120 -5.77 -15.79 3.34
N PRO A 121 -6.06 -17.10 3.14
CA PRO A 121 -4.99 -18.08 2.98
C PRO A 121 -4.03 -17.66 1.86
N LEU A 122 -2.72 -17.79 2.09
CA LEU A 122 -1.69 -17.43 1.09
C LEU A 122 -1.84 -18.22 -0.22
N THR A 123 -2.47 -19.39 -0.15
CA THR A 123 -2.70 -20.29 -1.30
C THR A 123 -4.08 -20.13 -1.93
N ASP A 124 -4.96 -19.33 -1.34
CA ASP A 124 -6.35 -19.13 -1.83
C ASP A 124 -6.74 -17.66 -1.71
N LEU A 125 -6.23 -16.86 -2.63
CA LEU A 125 -6.46 -15.41 -2.66
C LEU A 125 -7.70 -15.09 -3.50
N PRO A 126 -8.51 -14.08 -3.10
CA PRO A 126 -9.65 -13.64 -3.89
C PRO A 126 -9.23 -13.12 -5.27
N ALA A 127 -10.17 -13.20 -6.22
CA ALA A 127 -9.93 -12.79 -7.61
C ALA A 127 -9.54 -11.31 -7.72
N GLU A 128 -10.06 -10.47 -6.83
CA GLU A 128 -9.87 -9.02 -6.79
C GLU A 128 -8.49 -8.58 -6.28
N VAL A 129 -7.62 -9.51 -5.92
CA VAL A 129 -6.22 -9.22 -5.62
C VAL A 129 -5.44 -9.05 -6.92
N THR A 130 -4.66 -7.97 -7.04
CA THR A 130 -3.88 -7.69 -8.26
C THR A 130 -2.79 -8.72 -8.52
N GLY A 131 -2.41 -8.89 -9.79
CA GLY A 131 -1.37 -9.84 -10.19
C GLY A 131 -0.02 -9.56 -9.54
N GLY A 132 0.35 -8.29 -9.40
CA GLY A 132 1.59 -7.90 -8.72
C GLY A 132 1.63 -8.34 -7.25
N MET A 133 0.54 -8.21 -6.52
CA MET A 133 0.45 -8.67 -5.14
C MET A 133 0.50 -10.19 -5.05
N LYS A 134 -0.20 -10.90 -5.95
CA LYS A 134 -0.15 -12.36 -6.04
C LYS A 134 1.28 -12.84 -6.26
N THR A 135 2.04 -12.18 -7.12
CA THR A 135 3.46 -12.48 -7.35
C THR A 135 4.29 -12.32 -6.06
N ARG A 136 4.10 -11.23 -5.31
CA ARG A 136 4.83 -11.02 -4.05
C ARG A 136 4.51 -12.07 -2.99
N ILE A 137 3.25 -12.49 -2.91
CA ILE A 137 2.81 -13.57 -2.01
C ILE A 137 3.42 -14.91 -2.44
N GLN A 138 3.47 -15.20 -3.74
CA GLN A 138 4.13 -16.41 -4.26
C GLN A 138 5.63 -16.43 -3.96
N GLU A 139 6.33 -15.30 -4.14
CA GLU A 139 7.75 -15.17 -3.76
C GLU A 139 7.96 -15.45 -2.27
N TYR A 140 7.07 -14.93 -1.41
CA TYR A 140 7.11 -15.22 0.03
C TYR A 140 6.96 -16.71 0.32
N LEU A 141 6.00 -17.38 -0.32
CA LEU A 141 5.79 -18.83 -0.15
C LEU A 141 6.98 -19.68 -0.62
N GLN A 142 7.72 -19.23 -1.63
CA GLN A 142 8.90 -19.92 -2.14
C GLN A 142 10.12 -19.79 -1.19
N GLY A 143 10.11 -18.80 -0.29
CA GLY A 143 11.15 -18.62 0.72
C GLY A 143 12.53 -18.21 0.19
N ASP A 144 12.68 -17.99 -1.09
CA ASP A 144 13.95 -17.63 -1.76
C ASP A 144 13.91 -16.20 -2.28
N HIS A 145 13.58 -15.28 -1.38
CA HIS A 145 13.47 -13.86 -1.76
C HIS A 145 14.77 -13.11 -1.50
N GLN A 146 15.32 -12.52 -2.56
CA GLN A 146 16.32 -11.46 -2.47
C GLN A 146 15.59 -10.11 -2.59
N PRO A 147 15.84 -9.14 -1.70
CA PRO A 147 15.26 -7.81 -1.83
C PRO A 147 15.50 -7.26 -3.24
N ALA A 148 14.43 -6.88 -3.91
CA ALA A 148 14.47 -6.47 -5.30
C ALA A 148 14.18 -4.98 -5.46
N ILE A 149 14.78 -4.39 -6.50
CA ILE A 149 14.43 -3.08 -7.04
C ILE A 149 13.85 -3.35 -8.43
N GLY A 150 12.57 -3.08 -8.62
CA GLY A 150 11.85 -3.37 -9.85
C GLY A 150 10.98 -2.23 -10.36
#